data_7f20b6d5d68e98d7be6c2f6161a81d0c
#
_entry.id   7f20b6d5d68e98d7be6c2f6161a81d0c
#
_cell.length_a   1.000
_cell.length_b   1.000
_cell.length_c   1.000
_cell.angle_alpha   90.00
_cell.angle_beta   90.00
_cell.angle_gamma   90.00
#
_symmetry.space_group_name_H-M   'P 1'
#
loop_
_entity.id
_entity.type
_entity.pdbx_description
1 polymer ?
#
loop_
_entity_poly.entity_id
_entity_poly.type
_entity_poly.pdbx_seq_one_letter_code
_entity_poly.pdbx_strand_id
1 'polypeptide(L)'
;PADEGWKIQGKFVPHPPGKTMPIVDIIGTTSDAPNPGAVEFQRDGKTYRIEAMGEPSGELFLVLADRTSGHGSYPAGRFMDTPAPDAQGNVVLDFNRAYSPPCAFTSFATCPLPPPENRLDLAITAGEKTYVHPSTSSAAASPTATASTP
;
A
#
# COMPACT_ATOMS: atom_id res chain seq x y z
N PRO A 1 8.48 -15.97 -4.47
CA PRO A 1 7.42 -16.93 -4.15
C PRO A 1 6.42 -16.36 -3.16
N ALA A 2 5.19 -16.76 -3.29
CA ALA A 2 4.14 -16.31 -2.41
C ALA A 2 4.28 -16.93 -1.02
N ASP A 3 3.91 -16.17 -0.01
CA ASP A 3 3.94 -16.62 1.37
C ASP A 3 2.50 -16.71 1.87
N GLU A 4 2.02 -17.94 2.13
CA GLU A 4 0.65 -18.16 2.58
C GLU A 4 0.36 -17.48 3.93
N GLY A 5 1.38 -17.27 4.74
CA GLY A 5 1.22 -16.55 6.00
C GLY A 5 0.84 -15.09 5.82
N TRP A 6 0.96 -14.56 4.63
CA TRP A 6 0.59 -13.18 4.33
C TRP A 6 -0.71 -13.07 3.52
N LYS A 7 -1.47 -14.16 3.41
CA LYS A 7 -2.82 -14.14 2.88
C LYS A 7 -3.76 -14.18 4.07
N ILE A 8 -4.29 -13.02 4.45
CA ILE A 8 -4.96 -12.83 5.73
C ILE A 8 -6.41 -12.42 5.47
N GLN A 9 -7.33 -13.02 6.22
CA GLN A 9 -8.72 -12.61 6.16
C GLN A 9 -8.95 -11.41 7.06
N GLY A 10 -9.45 -10.32 6.46
CA GLY A 10 -9.80 -9.13 7.18
C GLY A 10 -11.31 -8.93 7.25
N LYS A 11 -11.70 -7.88 7.97
CA LYS A 11 -13.10 -7.52 8.16
C LYS A 11 -13.30 -6.08 7.72
N PHE A 12 -14.28 -5.86 6.84
CA PHE A 12 -14.61 -4.52 6.39
C PHE A 12 -15.45 -3.82 7.43
N VAL A 13 -15.03 -2.62 7.81
CA VAL A 13 -15.77 -1.76 8.74
C VAL A 13 -16.26 -0.56 7.93
N PRO A 14 -17.56 -0.52 7.58
CA PRO A 14 -18.06 0.54 6.72
C PRO A 14 -18.10 1.89 7.43
N HIS A 15 -17.89 2.95 6.66
CA HIS A 15 -18.10 4.31 7.10
C HIS A 15 -19.45 4.82 6.60
N PRO A 16 -19.95 5.93 7.14
CA PRO A 16 -21.18 6.53 6.61
C PRO A 16 -21.04 6.86 5.13
N PRO A 17 -22.13 6.78 4.37
CA PRO A 17 -22.07 7.10 2.93
C PRO A 17 -21.56 8.53 2.71
N GLY A 18 -20.76 8.69 1.67
CA GLY A 18 -20.22 9.99 1.30
C GLY A 18 -18.99 10.41 2.07
N LYS A 19 -18.48 9.57 2.99
CA LYS A 19 -17.27 9.92 3.71
C LYS A 19 -16.08 9.95 2.76
N THR A 20 -15.23 10.97 2.93
CA THR A 20 -13.97 11.09 2.19
C THR A 20 -12.82 11.19 3.18
N MET A 21 -11.60 11.02 2.68
CA MET A 21 -10.42 11.29 3.46
C MET A 21 -9.41 12.07 2.61
N PRO A 22 -8.63 12.97 3.24
CA PRO A 22 -7.63 13.74 2.49
C PRO A 22 -6.47 12.83 2.12
N ILE A 23 -6.06 12.91 0.86
CA ILE A 23 -4.92 12.15 0.34
C ILE A 23 -3.96 13.14 -0.29
N VAL A 24 -2.70 13.06 0.13
CA VAL A 24 -1.62 13.86 -0.45
C VAL A 24 -0.90 13.00 -1.47
N ASP A 25 -0.64 13.53 -2.65
CA ASP A 25 0.12 12.81 -3.65
C ASP A 25 1.61 13.16 -3.56
N ILE A 26 2.41 12.50 -4.39
CA ILE A 26 3.87 12.61 -4.31
C ILE A 26 4.39 14.01 -4.65
N ILE A 27 3.59 14.83 -5.33
CA ILE A 27 3.98 16.21 -5.63
C ILE A 27 3.39 17.22 -4.64
N GLY A 28 2.72 16.74 -3.60
CA GLY A 28 2.22 17.57 -2.52
C GLY A 28 0.81 18.10 -2.70
N THR A 29 0.10 17.68 -3.74
CA THR A 29 -1.29 18.08 -3.95
C THR A 29 -2.21 17.26 -3.05
N THR A 30 -3.13 17.92 -2.37
CA THR A 30 -4.11 17.25 -1.52
C THR A 30 -5.45 17.20 -2.23
N SER A 31 -6.10 16.03 -2.16
CA SER A 31 -7.44 15.85 -2.70
C SER A 31 -8.24 14.97 -1.75
N ASP A 32 -9.58 15.00 -1.89
CA ASP A 32 -10.44 14.15 -1.09
C ASP A 32 -10.76 12.89 -1.88
N ALA A 33 -10.49 11.73 -1.27
CA ALA A 33 -10.76 10.44 -1.88
C ALA A 33 -11.98 9.80 -1.20
N PRO A 34 -12.84 9.10 -1.96
CA PRO A 34 -13.92 8.33 -1.33
C PRO A 34 -13.35 7.32 -0.36
N ASN A 35 -13.91 7.30 0.85
CA ASN A 35 -13.42 6.43 1.93
C ASN A 35 -14.60 5.59 2.44
N PRO A 36 -14.93 4.49 1.76
CA PRO A 36 -16.12 3.71 2.10
C PRO A 36 -16.00 2.96 3.41
N GLY A 37 -14.81 2.75 3.91
CA GLY A 37 -14.59 2.02 5.14
C GLY A 37 -13.14 1.65 5.31
N ALA A 38 -12.88 0.79 6.28
CA ALA A 38 -11.55 0.30 6.57
C ALA A 38 -11.57 -1.22 6.61
N VAL A 39 -10.42 -1.84 6.43
CA VAL A 39 -10.26 -3.28 6.59
C VAL A 39 -9.44 -3.50 7.85
N GLU A 40 -9.99 -4.26 8.79
CA GLU A 40 -9.28 -4.64 10.01
C GLU A 40 -8.80 -6.08 9.88
N PHE A 41 -7.61 -6.34 10.37
CA PHE A 41 -7.05 -7.69 10.38
C PHE A 41 -6.17 -7.86 11.62
N GLN A 42 -5.91 -9.12 11.96
CA GLN A 42 -5.07 -9.44 13.11
C GLN A 42 -3.81 -10.15 12.66
N ARG A 43 -2.72 -9.82 13.34
CA ARG A 43 -1.43 -10.48 13.11
C ARG A 43 -0.68 -10.51 14.42
N ASP A 44 -0.25 -11.69 14.82
CA ASP A 44 0.55 -11.89 16.05
C ASP A 44 -0.11 -11.27 17.27
N GLY A 45 -1.43 -11.40 17.37
CA GLY A 45 -2.19 -10.94 18.52
C GLY A 45 -2.53 -9.46 18.51
N LYS A 46 -2.15 -8.73 17.47
CA LYS A 46 -2.47 -7.31 17.34
C LYS A 46 -3.46 -7.09 16.22
N THR A 47 -4.30 -6.07 16.39
CA THR A 47 -5.26 -5.66 15.38
C THR A 47 -4.71 -4.47 14.61
N TYR A 48 -4.76 -4.55 13.31
CA TYR A 48 -4.34 -3.49 12.40
C TYR A 48 -5.53 -3.04 11.58
N ARG A 49 -5.48 -1.81 11.07
CA ARG A 49 -6.57 -1.23 10.31
C ARG A 49 -5.99 -0.44 9.14
N ILE A 50 -6.55 -0.66 7.96
CA ILE A 50 -6.16 0.06 6.75
C ILE A 50 -7.41 0.75 6.20
N GLU A 51 -7.37 2.08 6.13
CA GLU A 51 -8.46 2.84 5.51
C GLU A 51 -8.44 2.61 4.01
N ALA A 52 -9.61 2.34 3.44
CA ALA A 52 -9.73 1.98 2.04
C ALA A 52 -10.28 3.14 1.23
N MET A 53 -9.85 3.20 -0.02
CA MET A 53 -10.44 4.08 -1.03
C MET A 53 -11.27 3.23 -1.98
N GLY A 54 -12.21 3.85 -2.69
CA GLY A 54 -13.02 3.17 -3.68
C GLY A 54 -14.50 3.34 -3.44
N GLU A 55 -15.30 2.54 -4.14
CA GLU A 55 -16.75 2.57 -4.00
C GLU A 55 -17.19 1.54 -2.98
N PRO A 56 -18.27 1.82 -2.21
CA PRO A 56 -18.68 0.89 -1.15
C PRO A 56 -19.03 -0.52 -1.62
N SER A 57 -19.52 -0.65 -2.84
CA SER A 57 -19.91 -1.95 -3.40
C SER A 57 -18.92 -2.48 -4.41
N GLY A 58 -17.76 -1.83 -4.58
CA GLY A 58 -16.77 -2.21 -5.57
C GLY A 58 -15.47 -2.66 -4.92
N GLU A 59 -14.47 -2.82 -5.78
CA GLU A 59 -13.12 -3.14 -5.30
C GLU A 59 -12.60 -2.04 -4.40
N LEU A 60 -11.79 -2.43 -3.44
CA LEU A 60 -11.13 -1.49 -2.55
C LEU A 60 -9.70 -1.29 -2.99
N PHE A 61 -9.23 -0.05 -2.86
CA PHE A 61 -7.86 0.31 -3.17
C PHE A 61 -7.18 0.73 -1.87
N LEU A 62 -6.08 0.06 -1.53
CA LEU A 62 -5.36 0.32 -0.29
C LEU A 62 -4.00 0.92 -0.63
N VAL A 63 -3.69 2.04 0.01
CA VAL A 63 -2.37 2.67 -0.09
C VAL A 63 -1.79 2.62 1.31
N LEU A 64 -0.71 1.87 1.48
CA LEU A 64 -0.18 1.60 2.81
C LEU A 64 1.33 1.66 2.84
N ALA A 65 1.87 1.95 4.02
CA ALA A 65 3.27 1.83 4.31
C ALA A 65 3.43 0.92 5.52
N ASP A 66 4.56 0.29 5.63
CA ASP A 66 4.87 -0.62 6.73
C ASP A 66 6.34 -0.48 7.08
N ARG A 67 6.84 -1.34 8.00
CA ARG A 67 8.22 -1.24 8.46
C ARG A 67 9.24 -1.62 7.39
N THR A 68 8.81 -2.26 6.29
CA THR A 68 9.72 -2.55 5.18
C THR A 68 9.84 -1.38 4.19
N SER A 69 9.00 -0.36 4.32
CA SER A 69 9.04 0.80 3.42
C SER A 69 10.38 1.52 3.59
N GLY A 70 11.17 1.56 2.52
CA GLY A 70 12.53 2.08 2.56
C GLY A 70 13.55 1.09 3.09
N HIS A 71 13.14 -0.12 3.47
CA HIS A 71 14.00 -1.16 4.03
C HIS A 71 13.73 -2.50 3.35
N GLY A 72 13.61 -2.48 2.02
CA GLY A 72 13.34 -3.66 1.23
C GLY A 72 12.14 -3.52 0.31
N SER A 73 11.25 -2.58 0.60
CA SER A 73 10.18 -2.22 -0.32
C SER A 73 10.24 -0.73 -0.62
N TYR A 74 9.43 -0.27 -1.57
CA TYR A 74 9.47 1.11 -2.03
C TYR A 74 9.22 2.08 -0.86
N PRO A 75 10.06 3.11 -0.69
CA PRO A 75 9.98 3.97 0.50
C PRO A 75 8.65 4.69 0.68
N ALA A 76 7.97 5.07 -0.39
CA ALA A 76 6.70 5.79 -0.30
C ALA A 76 5.52 4.86 -0.03
N GLY A 77 5.76 3.55 0.12
CA GLY A 77 4.70 2.60 0.40
C GLY A 77 4.33 1.77 -0.81
N ARG A 78 3.24 1.01 -0.67
CA ARG A 78 2.78 0.10 -1.72
C ARG A 78 1.28 0.20 -1.87
N PHE A 79 0.80 -0.22 -3.03
CA PHE A 79 -0.61 -0.30 -3.36
C PHE A 79 -1.08 -1.74 -3.28
N MET A 80 -2.36 -1.92 -2.96
CA MET A 80 -2.98 -3.22 -3.02
C MET A 80 -4.44 -3.05 -3.38
N ASP A 81 -4.92 -3.89 -4.31
CA ASP A 81 -6.33 -3.94 -4.67
C ASP A 81 -6.94 -5.17 -4.04
N THR A 82 -8.18 -5.05 -3.56
CA THR A 82 -8.92 -6.19 -3.05
C THR A 82 -10.25 -6.27 -3.75
N PRO A 83 -10.85 -7.49 -3.83
CA PRO A 83 -12.24 -7.60 -4.27
C PRO A 83 -13.15 -6.86 -3.31
N ALA A 84 -14.37 -6.59 -3.75
CA ALA A 84 -15.39 -6.03 -2.87
C ALA A 84 -15.61 -6.94 -1.66
N PRO A 85 -15.94 -6.36 -0.48
CA PRO A 85 -16.27 -7.19 0.68
C PRO A 85 -17.44 -8.12 0.36
N ASP A 86 -17.43 -9.31 0.93
CA ASP A 86 -18.53 -10.24 0.72
C ASP A 86 -19.74 -9.84 1.60
N ALA A 87 -20.82 -10.64 1.54
CA ALA A 87 -22.05 -10.29 2.23
C ALA A 87 -21.87 -10.24 3.76
N GLN A 88 -20.85 -10.91 4.29
CA GLN A 88 -20.56 -10.89 5.72
C GLN A 88 -19.48 -9.86 6.08
N GLY A 89 -19.00 -9.10 5.09
CA GLY A 89 -17.97 -8.11 5.32
C GLY A 89 -16.55 -8.66 5.32
N ASN A 90 -16.35 -9.85 4.80
CA ASN A 90 -15.01 -10.44 4.75
C ASN A 90 -14.24 -9.93 3.54
N VAL A 91 -12.97 -9.63 3.75
CA VAL A 91 -12.05 -9.17 2.69
C VAL A 91 -10.76 -9.96 2.83
N VAL A 92 -10.35 -10.64 1.77
CA VAL A 92 -9.06 -11.33 1.79
C VAL A 92 -7.97 -10.32 1.46
N LEU A 93 -7.04 -10.16 2.40
CA LEU A 93 -5.87 -9.31 2.22
C LEU A 93 -4.70 -10.21 1.84
N ASP A 94 -4.45 -10.32 0.55
CA ASP A 94 -3.31 -11.09 0.07
C ASP A 94 -2.14 -10.14 -0.12
N PHE A 95 -1.34 -9.97 0.93
CA PHE A 95 -0.23 -9.02 0.90
C PHE A 95 0.87 -9.43 -0.08
N ASN A 96 0.83 -10.66 -0.58
CA ASN A 96 1.73 -11.08 -1.65
C ASN A 96 1.48 -10.29 -2.94
N ARG A 97 0.30 -9.68 -3.06
CA ARG A 97 -0.09 -8.92 -4.24
C ARG A 97 0.17 -7.42 -4.08
N ALA A 98 0.74 -6.99 -2.97
CA ALA A 98 1.12 -5.59 -2.80
C ALA A 98 2.19 -5.23 -3.81
N TYR A 99 2.06 -4.07 -4.45
CA TYR A 99 2.95 -3.67 -5.53
C TYR A 99 3.40 -2.22 -5.35
N SER A 100 4.54 -1.91 -5.97
CA SER A 100 5.07 -0.55 -5.95
C SER A 100 4.23 0.33 -6.87
N PRO A 101 3.96 1.58 -6.47
CA PRO A 101 3.21 2.49 -7.33
C PRO A 101 4.00 2.83 -8.60
N PRO A 102 3.30 3.26 -9.67
CA PRO A 102 3.99 3.62 -10.91
C PRO A 102 5.09 4.67 -10.72
N CYS A 103 4.97 5.53 -9.71
CA CYS A 103 5.98 6.53 -9.40
C CYS A 103 7.33 5.93 -9.01
N ALA A 104 7.37 4.65 -8.66
CA ALA A 104 8.63 3.96 -8.40
C ALA A 104 9.42 3.76 -9.70
N PHE A 105 8.76 3.85 -10.85
CA PHE A 105 9.36 3.54 -12.15
C PHE A 105 9.37 4.73 -13.11
N THR A 106 8.64 5.81 -12.79
CA THR A 106 8.60 7.00 -13.63
C THR A 106 8.33 8.24 -12.80
N SER A 107 8.98 9.34 -13.17
CA SER A 107 8.76 10.62 -12.51
C SER A 107 7.52 11.36 -13.05
N PHE A 108 6.86 10.81 -14.06
CA PHE A 108 5.69 11.47 -14.63
C PHE A 108 4.38 11.11 -13.96
N ALA A 109 4.37 10.06 -13.13
CA ALA A 109 3.16 9.65 -12.45
C ALA A 109 2.97 10.44 -11.16
N THR A 110 1.72 10.81 -10.86
CA THR A 110 1.36 11.41 -9.57
C THR A 110 0.63 10.34 -8.78
N CYS A 111 1.24 9.83 -7.73
CA CYS A 111 0.71 8.73 -6.96
C CYS A 111 0.30 9.19 -5.58
N PRO A 112 -0.80 8.66 -5.03
CA PRO A 112 -1.18 8.97 -3.66
C PRO A 112 -0.16 8.40 -2.68
N LEU A 113 0.06 9.14 -1.60
CA LEU A 113 0.88 8.67 -0.49
C LEU A 113 -0.03 8.05 0.56
N PRO A 114 0.46 7.07 1.33
CA PRO A 114 -0.34 6.50 2.40
C PRO A 114 -0.74 7.58 3.40
N PRO A 115 -2.02 7.64 3.79
CA PRO A 115 -2.41 8.53 4.87
C PRO A 115 -1.77 8.04 6.17
N PRO A 116 -1.65 8.91 7.19
CA PRO A 116 -1.02 8.51 8.46
C PRO A 116 -1.65 7.25 9.06
N GLU A 117 -2.95 7.09 8.92
CA GLU A 117 -3.67 5.93 9.45
C GLU A 117 -3.23 4.62 8.83
N ASN A 118 -2.66 4.67 7.62
CA ASN A 118 -2.25 3.47 6.89
C ASN A 118 -0.76 3.19 7.00
N ARG A 119 -0.07 3.82 7.94
CA ARG A 119 1.33 3.52 8.23
C ARG A 119 1.35 2.50 9.36
N LEU A 120 1.61 1.24 8.98
CA LEU A 120 1.47 0.13 9.91
C LEU A 120 2.78 -0.14 10.64
N ASP A 121 2.68 -0.37 11.95
CA ASP A 121 3.83 -0.78 12.75
C ASP A 121 4.00 -2.30 12.65
N LEU A 122 4.28 -2.75 11.45
CA LEU A 122 4.32 -4.16 11.09
C LEU A 122 5.21 -4.30 9.87
N ALA A 123 6.08 -5.30 9.86
CA ALA A 123 6.92 -5.58 8.69
C ALA A 123 6.19 -6.58 7.80
N ILE A 124 5.65 -6.10 6.69
CA ILE A 124 4.97 -6.95 5.70
C ILE A 124 6.02 -7.40 4.70
N THR A 125 6.57 -8.59 4.94
CA THR A 125 7.69 -9.09 4.18
C THR A 125 7.30 -9.72 2.85
N ALA A 126 6.00 -9.83 2.58
CA ALA A 126 5.48 -10.31 1.31
C ALA A 126 5.28 -9.15 0.33
N GLY A 127 4.96 -9.46 -0.91
CA GLY A 127 4.67 -8.47 -1.93
C GLY A 127 5.90 -7.99 -2.65
N GLU A 128 5.71 -6.98 -3.51
CA GLU A 128 6.79 -6.47 -4.35
C GLU A 128 7.87 -5.81 -3.52
N LYS A 129 9.13 -6.10 -3.86
CA LYS A 129 10.30 -5.54 -3.21
C LYS A 129 10.93 -4.48 -4.10
N THR A 130 11.77 -3.64 -3.49
CA THR A 130 12.57 -2.72 -4.26
C THR A 130 13.54 -3.52 -5.14
N TYR A 131 13.58 -3.18 -6.42
CA TYR A 131 14.48 -3.84 -7.34
C TYR A 131 15.90 -3.37 -7.05
N VAL A 132 16.84 -4.34 -6.94
CA VAL A 132 18.24 -4.04 -6.72
C VAL A 132 19.04 -4.69 -7.84
N HIS A 133 19.85 -3.89 -8.52
CA HIS A 133 20.73 -4.41 -9.57
C HIS A 133 21.83 -5.23 -8.92
N PRO A 134 22.00 -6.48 -9.30
CA PRO A 134 23.04 -7.29 -8.68
C PRO A 134 24.44 -6.82 -8.97
N SER A 135 24.64 -6.08 -10.07
CA SER A 135 25.98 -5.61 -10.45
C SER A 135 26.40 -4.35 -9.73
N THR A 136 25.75 -3.79 -8.89
CA THR A 136 26.06 -2.49 -8.39
C THR A 136 26.81 -2.35 -7.21
N SER A 137 27.16 -2.46 -7.68
CA SER A 137 27.20 -2.30 -7.24
C SER A 137 27.43 -1.63 -7.08
N SER A 138 27.39 -1.32 -7.17
CA SER A 138 27.12 -0.78 -7.43
C SER A 138 26.86 -0.04 -7.44
N ALA A 139 27.26 0.35 -7.58
CA ALA A 139 26.62 1.04 -8.05
C ALA A 139 26.04 1.68 -7.99
N ALA A 140 26.42 2.01 -8.05
CA ALA A 140 25.53 2.58 -8.48
C ALA A 140 24.95 3.19 -8.39
N ALA A 141 25.42 3.45 -8.31
CA ALA A 141 24.61 3.96 -8.78
C ALA A 141 24.11 4.58 -8.86
N SER A 142 24.60 4.83 -8.78
CA SER A 142 23.90 5.43 -9.39
C SER A 142 23.46 5.84 -9.56
N PRO A 143 23.98 5.95 -9.58
CA PRO A 143 23.31 6.46 -10.06
C PRO A 143 22.83 6.80 -10.06
N THR A 144 23.24 7.01 -10.00
CA THR A 144 22.60 7.27 -10.41
C THR A 144 22.05 7.51 -10.25
N ALA A 145 22.52 7.66 -10.22
CA ALA A 145 21.83 7.91 -10.46
C ALA A 145 21.50 8.22 -10.25
N THR A 146 21.90 8.42 -10.15
CA THR A 146 21.37 8.64 -10.32
C THR A 146 20.94 8.91 -10.14
N ALA A 147 21.42 9.08 -10.08
CA ALA A 147 20.79 9.30 -10.24
C ALA A 147 20.43 9.56 -10.12
N SER A 148 20.83 9.67 -10.01
CA SER A 148 20.25 9.86 -10.24
C SER A 148 19.77 10.00 -10.17
N THR A 149 20.26 10.06 -10.10
CA THR A 149 19.59 10.18 -10.29
C THR A 149 19.05 10.26 -10.20
N PRO A 150 19.46 10.35 -10.17
CA PRO A 150 18.83 10.57 -10.30
C PRO A 150 18.41 10.64 -10.05
#